data_f09c086604118f8bdff1157fc492eee6
#
_entry.id   f09c086604118f8bdff1157fc492eee6
#
_cell.length_a   1.000
_cell.length_b   1.000
_cell.length_c   1.000
_cell.angle_alpha   90.00
_cell.angle_beta   90.00
_cell.angle_gamma   90.00
#
_symmetry.space_group_name_H-M   'P 1'
#
loop_
_entity.id
_entity.type
_entity.pdbx_description
1 polymer ?
#
loop_
_entity_poly.entity_id
_entity_poly.type
_entity_poly.pdbx_seq_one_letter_code
_entity_poly.pdbx_strand_id
1 'polypeptide(L)'
;MEYLSLKILEACDNNSWKAIKASRSGPSFSHLFFADDLLLCTEASSTCCHTITRILEDFCLKSGQKVSFSKSKVFFSPNVNPNLRHHLCGILGVSSTPNLGKYLRFPLRSNGRSTRDFDFVVEKVQAKLSSWKAKLLSPAGRVILVQSVTSAIPAYYMQNVALPIRVCSNLEKLNRDFLWGSTYDRKKMHMVSWDKVCRPRDLGGLGLYSTKARNLALLAKLNWRVMENPNSLWAKTLTAKYCPNGIMDERLVTCRNGSSNWKGLKKGHEVFRKGLRWVVNNGQEISFWHDLWVGDQPLRSLVHGPLSPWEDSLRICDVIEGVSMWNLSALSLDLPTYIRESIKAISVCPNRPLADKRVWDSVGGEFNLGKAYFIACNKFSECSSLNPSSWIWKVRTSPRIMFFLWQCYHLSVPVREILASRGINIPTFCPRCLAPNESLSHMLRDCPDSMAFWSSFRFPSLGSHFYSASLFDWIHSNCIATSTHDHNIPWQTLFSFGIWSLWLRRNQFVFKPDSCFLDPVVNVISYATEFYHLIGNCSKVKSRISTFI
;
A
#
# COMPACT_ATOMS: atom_id res chain seq x y z
N MET A 1 -20.84 -27.20 -13.37
CA MET A 1 -20.79 -25.80 -13.87
C MET A 1 -20.29 -25.74 -15.32
N GLU A 2 -19.26 -26.49 -15.70
CA GLU A 2 -18.74 -26.52 -17.08
C GLU A 2 -19.80 -26.96 -18.08
N TYR A 3 -20.57 -28.05 -17.79
CA TYR A 3 -21.70 -28.46 -18.58
C TYR A 3 -22.73 -27.35 -18.84
N LEU A 4 -23.07 -26.57 -17.80
CA LEU A 4 -23.97 -25.42 -17.92
C LEU A 4 -23.39 -24.35 -18.83
N SER A 5 -22.09 -24.05 -18.71
CA SER A 5 -21.40 -23.10 -19.58
C SER A 5 -21.45 -23.54 -21.05
N LEU A 6 -21.17 -24.82 -21.34
CA LEU A 6 -21.21 -25.36 -22.70
C LEU A 6 -22.62 -25.26 -23.30
N LYS A 7 -23.67 -25.59 -22.52
CA LYS A 7 -25.06 -25.46 -23.00
C LYS A 7 -25.50 -24.03 -23.29
N ILE A 8 -25.01 -23.06 -22.49
CA ILE A 8 -25.24 -21.63 -22.76
C ILE A 8 -24.51 -21.20 -24.05
N LEU A 9 -23.26 -21.63 -24.25
CA LEU A 9 -22.50 -21.31 -25.47
C LEU A 9 -23.14 -21.92 -26.71
N GLU A 10 -23.57 -23.19 -26.67
CA GLU A 10 -24.33 -23.84 -27.74
C GLU A 10 -25.62 -23.06 -28.08
N ALA A 11 -26.34 -22.57 -27.07
CA ALA A 11 -27.51 -21.72 -27.29
C ALA A 11 -27.20 -20.33 -27.88
N CYS A 12 -26.01 -19.80 -27.60
CA CYS A 12 -25.52 -18.56 -28.22
C CYS A 12 -25.19 -18.81 -29.71
N ASP A 13 -24.54 -19.92 -30.04
CA ASP A 13 -24.17 -20.28 -31.41
C ASP A 13 -25.41 -20.53 -32.28
N ASN A 14 -26.44 -21.14 -31.70
CA ASN A 14 -27.74 -21.36 -32.36
C ASN A 14 -28.68 -20.13 -32.35
N ASN A 15 -28.20 -18.96 -31.91
CA ASN A 15 -28.98 -17.70 -31.79
C ASN A 15 -30.25 -17.79 -30.92
N SER A 16 -30.45 -18.85 -30.15
CA SER A 16 -31.55 -18.96 -29.17
C SER A 16 -31.28 -18.22 -27.87
N TRP A 17 -30.02 -17.88 -27.61
CA TRP A 17 -29.54 -17.01 -26.53
C TRP A 17 -28.74 -15.85 -27.10
N LYS A 18 -29.26 -14.64 -27.02
CA LYS A 18 -28.58 -13.45 -27.50
C LYS A 18 -27.74 -12.82 -26.40
N ALA A 19 -26.45 -13.04 -26.44
CA ALA A 19 -25.48 -12.47 -25.50
C ALA A 19 -25.40 -10.92 -25.65
N ILE A 20 -25.13 -10.23 -24.54
CA ILE A 20 -25.01 -8.76 -24.53
C ILE A 20 -23.57 -8.32 -24.81
N LYS A 21 -23.39 -7.13 -25.41
CA LYS A 21 -22.08 -6.51 -25.64
C LYS A 21 -21.98 -5.19 -24.92
N ALA A 22 -20.84 -4.92 -24.30
CA ALA A 22 -20.55 -3.64 -23.63
C ALA A 22 -20.20 -2.51 -24.63
N SER A 23 -19.77 -2.87 -25.85
CA SER A 23 -19.49 -1.97 -26.97
C SER A 23 -19.66 -2.72 -28.29
N ARG A 24 -19.80 -1.99 -29.42
CA ARG A 24 -20.00 -2.61 -30.75
C ARG A 24 -18.88 -3.57 -31.15
N SER A 25 -17.63 -3.20 -30.87
CA SER A 25 -16.41 -3.97 -31.17
C SER A 25 -15.93 -4.86 -30.02
N GLY A 26 -16.62 -4.83 -28.86
CA GLY A 26 -16.23 -5.58 -27.67
C GLY A 26 -16.73 -7.02 -27.66
N PRO A 27 -16.20 -7.84 -26.75
CA PRO A 27 -16.65 -9.21 -26.56
C PRO A 27 -18.10 -9.26 -26.09
N SER A 28 -18.77 -10.37 -26.42
CA SER A 28 -20.11 -10.68 -25.94
C SER A 28 -20.07 -11.40 -24.59
N PHE A 29 -21.09 -11.16 -23.76
CA PHE A 29 -21.27 -11.78 -22.45
C PHE A 29 -22.60 -12.52 -22.42
N SER A 30 -22.57 -13.82 -22.17
CA SER A 30 -23.74 -14.65 -21.92
C SER A 30 -23.87 -15.00 -20.45
N HIS A 31 -22.76 -15.29 -19.76
CA HIS A 31 -22.74 -15.70 -18.37
C HIS A 31 -21.40 -15.39 -17.68
N LEU A 32 -21.45 -15.28 -16.34
CA LEU A 32 -20.28 -15.26 -15.47
C LEU A 32 -20.57 -16.17 -14.28
N PHE A 33 -19.66 -17.09 -13.97
CA PHE A 33 -19.79 -18.05 -12.88
C PHE A 33 -18.67 -17.88 -11.86
N PHE A 34 -19.03 -18.00 -10.60
CA PHE A 34 -18.08 -18.06 -9.49
C PHE A 34 -18.64 -18.98 -8.40
N ALA A 35 -18.11 -20.17 -8.26
CA ALA A 35 -18.63 -21.23 -7.40
C ALA A 35 -20.13 -21.50 -7.70
N ASP A 36 -21.02 -21.18 -6.76
CA ASP A 36 -22.46 -21.30 -6.85
C ASP A 36 -23.18 -20.02 -7.34
N ASP A 37 -22.47 -18.90 -7.41
CA ASP A 37 -23.02 -17.64 -7.91
C ASP A 37 -23.04 -17.60 -9.46
N LEU A 38 -24.23 -17.39 -10.03
CA LEU A 38 -24.46 -17.28 -11.46
C LEU A 38 -24.92 -15.87 -11.82
N LEU A 39 -24.29 -15.28 -12.82
CA LEU A 39 -24.76 -14.07 -13.50
C LEU A 39 -25.02 -14.40 -14.96
N LEU A 40 -26.29 -14.37 -15.38
CA LEU A 40 -26.71 -14.64 -16.76
C LEU A 40 -27.05 -13.30 -17.43
N CYS A 41 -26.61 -13.15 -18.68
CA CYS A 41 -26.76 -11.92 -19.46
C CYS A 41 -27.37 -12.24 -20.83
N THR A 42 -28.50 -11.64 -21.15
CA THR A 42 -29.17 -11.83 -22.44
C THR A 42 -30.05 -10.65 -22.83
N GLU A 43 -30.51 -10.65 -24.07
CA GLU A 43 -31.56 -9.74 -24.55
C GLU A 43 -32.89 -10.01 -23.84
N ALA A 44 -33.67 -8.98 -23.54
CA ALA A 44 -34.98 -9.09 -22.92
C ALA A 44 -36.02 -9.55 -23.96
N SER A 45 -36.10 -10.87 -24.19
CA SER A 45 -37.05 -11.50 -25.10
C SER A 45 -37.61 -12.79 -24.52
N SER A 46 -38.83 -13.17 -24.90
CA SER A 46 -39.48 -14.42 -24.43
C SER A 46 -38.66 -15.65 -24.87
N THR A 47 -38.14 -15.65 -26.08
CA THR A 47 -37.30 -16.75 -26.60
C THR A 47 -36.07 -16.98 -25.73
N CYS A 48 -35.34 -15.91 -25.37
CA CYS A 48 -34.18 -16.03 -24.49
C CYS A 48 -34.57 -16.52 -23.09
N CYS A 49 -35.69 -16.03 -22.52
CA CYS A 49 -36.15 -16.47 -21.20
C CYS A 49 -36.55 -17.94 -21.17
N HIS A 50 -37.28 -18.45 -22.19
CA HIS A 50 -37.58 -19.87 -22.31
C HIS A 50 -36.33 -20.72 -22.50
N THR A 51 -35.34 -20.22 -23.24
CA THR A 51 -34.06 -20.94 -23.41
C THR A 51 -33.31 -21.01 -22.07
N ILE A 52 -33.29 -19.94 -21.25
CA ILE A 52 -32.72 -19.93 -19.90
C ILE A 52 -33.39 -20.99 -19.03
N THR A 53 -34.73 -20.99 -18.96
CA THR A 53 -35.51 -21.93 -18.12
C THR A 53 -35.19 -23.36 -18.52
N ARG A 54 -35.26 -23.72 -19.82
CA ARG A 54 -34.95 -25.04 -20.33
C ARG A 54 -33.52 -25.50 -19.99
N ILE A 55 -32.51 -24.63 -20.16
CA ILE A 55 -31.12 -24.99 -19.89
C ILE A 55 -30.91 -25.18 -18.37
N LEU A 56 -31.52 -24.36 -17.52
CA LEU A 56 -31.43 -24.52 -16.06
C LEU A 56 -32.15 -25.77 -15.59
N GLU A 57 -33.30 -26.13 -16.14
CA GLU A 57 -34.03 -27.37 -15.84
C GLU A 57 -33.21 -28.60 -16.22
N ASP A 58 -32.65 -28.65 -17.45
CA ASP A 58 -31.78 -29.74 -17.90
C ASP A 58 -30.54 -29.88 -17.01
N PHE A 59 -29.92 -28.75 -16.63
CA PHE A 59 -28.80 -28.74 -15.71
C PHE A 59 -29.18 -29.28 -14.32
N CYS A 60 -30.31 -28.84 -13.78
CA CYS A 60 -30.79 -29.31 -12.48
C CYS A 60 -31.08 -30.81 -12.49
N LEU A 61 -31.70 -31.31 -13.57
CA LEU A 61 -32.02 -32.73 -13.74
C LEU A 61 -30.74 -33.59 -13.78
N LYS A 62 -29.74 -33.14 -14.51
CA LYS A 62 -28.50 -33.92 -14.74
C LYS A 62 -27.51 -33.81 -13.58
N SER A 63 -27.47 -32.67 -12.89
CA SER A 63 -26.50 -32.42 -11.80
C SER A 63 -27.03 -32.74 -10.42
N GLY A 64 -28.34 -32.89 -10.23
CA GLY A 64 -28.99 -32.97 -8.92
C GLY A 64 -29.01 -31.64 -8.15
N GLN A 65 -28.44 -30.56 -8.71
CA GLN A 65 -28.47 -29.22 -8.11
C GLN A 65 -29.85 -28.57 -8.33
N LYS A 66 -30.16 -27.57 -7.50
CA LYS A 66 -31.43 -26.83 -7.62
C LYS A 66 -31.18 -25.34 -7.64
N VAL A 67 -31.83 -24.64 -8.57
CA VAL A 67 -31.83 -23.17 -8.59
C VAL A 67 -32.73 -22.63 -7.49
N SER A 68 -32.23 -21.70 -6.70
CA SER A 68 -33.03 -21.03 -5.66
C SER A 68 -33.75 -19.81 -6.26
N PHE A 69 -34.95 -19.99 -6.75
CA PHE A 69 -35.75 -18.89 -7.35
C PHE A 69 -36.05 -17.77 -6.34
N SER A 70 -36.20 -18.07 -5.05
CA SER A 70 -36.41 -17.08 -4.01
C SER A 70 -35.23 -16.13 -3.81
N LYS A 71 -34.00 -16.62 -4.04
CA LYS A 71 -32.76 -15.82 -3.97
C LYS A 71 -32.39 -15.19 -5.31
N SER A 72 -32.91 -15.71 -6.41
CA SER A 72 -32.63 -15.22 -7.76
C SER A 72 -33.45 -13.97 -8.06
N LYS A 73 -32.86 -13.04 -8.80
CA LYS A 73 -33.47 -11.77 -9.20
C LYS A 73 -33.11 -11.43 -10.63
N VAL A 74 -33.99 -10.74 -11.33
CA VAL A 74 -33.71 -10.22 -12.67
C VAL A 74 -33.63 -8.68 -12.64
N PHE A 75 -32.63 -8.14 -13.33
CA PHE A 75 -32.45 -6.71 -13.54
C PHE A 75 -32.65 -6.38 -15.01
N PHE A 76 -33.56 -5.48 -15.30
CA PHE A 76 -33.83 -5.02 -16.66
C PHE A 76 -33.20 -3.66 -16.94
N SER A 77 -32.72 -3.48 -18.18
CA SER A 77 -32.37 -2.15 -18.66
C SER A 77 -33.58 -1.19 -18.54
N PRO A 78 -33.36 0.10 -18.26
CA PRO A 78 -34.45 1.10 -18.19
C PRO A 78 -35.35 1.14 -19.44
N ASN A 79 -34.80 0.80 -20.61
CA ASN A 79 -35.50 0.84 -21.91
C ASN A 79 -36.51 -0.33 -22.11
N VAL A 80 -36.55 -1.33 -21.24
CA VAL A 80 -37.49 -2.44 -21.37
C VAL A 80 -38.86 -2.01 -20.84
N ASN A 81 -39.91 -2.23 -21.65
CA ASN A 81 -41.29 -1.87 -21.30
C ASN A 81 -41.74 -2.61 -20.01
N PRO A 82 -42.47 -1.95 -19.09
CA PRO A 82 -42.95 -2.57 -17.84
C PRO A 82 -43.79 -3.82 -18.06
N ASN A 83 -44.68 -3.85 -19.07
CA ASN A 83 -45.50 -5.01 -19.38
C ASN A 83 -44.65 -6.21 -19.81
N LEU A 84 -43.63 -5.96 -20.65
CA LEU A 84 -42.67 -6.98 -21.05
C LEU A 84 -41.88 -7.49 -19.84
N ARG A 85 -41.44 -6.63 -18.93
CA ARG A 85 -40.76 -7.05 -17.68
C ARG A 85 -41.62 -8.00 -16.86
N HIS A 86 -42.90 -7.68 -16.68
CA HIS A 86 -43.81 -8.52 -15.94
C HIS A 86 -43.97 -9.90 -16.59
N HIS A 87 -44.17 -9.92 -17.92
CA HIS A 87 -44.29 -11.18 -18.68
C HIS A 87 -43.00 -12.03 -18.57
N LEU A 88 -41.82 -11.45 -18.73
CA LEU A 88 -40.55 -12.16 -18.66
C LEU A 88 -40.25 -12.67 -17.23
N CYS A 89 -40.65 -11.93 -16.20
CA CYS A 89 -40.57 -12.40 -14.80
C CYS A 89 -41.44 -13.64 -14.59
N GLY A 90 -42.63 -13.68 -15.20
CA GLY A 90 -43.53 -14.86 -15.17
C GLY A 90 -42.88 -16.10 -15.80
N ILE A 91 -42.23 -15.96 -16.95
CA ILE A 91 -41.50 -17.06 -17.64
C ILE A 91 -40.34 -17.59 -16.78
N LEU A 92 -39.54 -16.68 -16.20
CA LEU A 92 -38.36 -17.05 -15.40
C LEU A 92 -38.68 -17.51 -13.98
N GLY A 93 -39.88 -17.27 -13.48
CA GLY A 93 -40.26 -17.60 -12.10
C GLY A 93 -39.52 -16.76 -11.03
N VAL A 94 -39.00 -15.55 -11.39
CA VAL A 94 -38.22 -14.70 -10.49
C VAL A 94 -38.73 -13.27 -10.50
N SER A 95 -38.54 -12.55 -9.39
CA SER A 95 -38.96 -11.15 -9.30
C SER A 95 -37.89 -10.20 -9.86
N SER A 96 -38.36 -9.07 -10.44
CA SER A 96 -37.47 -8.01 -10.89
C SER A 96 -36.92 -7.19 -9.71
N THR A 97 -35.73 -6.64 -9.89
CA THR A 97 -35.10 -5.75 -8.92
C THR A 97 -34.61 -4.46 -9.62
N PRO A 98 -34.74 -3.30 -8.99
CA PRO A 98 -34.16 -2.06 -9.51
C PRO A 98 -32.63 -1.98 -9.28
N ASN A 99 -32.10 -2.87 -8.44
CA ASN A 99 -30.69 -2.88 -8.09
C ASN A 99 -30.20 -4.32 -7.89
N LEU A 100 -29.15 -4.71 -8.60
CA LEU A 100 -28.52 -6.03 -8.49
C LEU A 100 -27.85 -6.30 -7.12
N GLY A 101 -27.76 -5.27 -6.25
CA GLY A 101 -27.16 -5.43 -4.93
C GLY A 101 -25.65 -5.62 -4.99
N LYS A 102 -25.15 -6.72 -4.44
CA LYS A 102 -23.72 -7.04 -4.39
C LYS A 102 -23.46 -8.38 -5.08
N TYR A 103 -22.46 -8.41 -5.94
CA TYR A 103 -21.89 -9.64 -6.49
C TYR A 103 -20.47 -9.82 -5.93
N LEU A 104 -20.19 -10.97 -5.36
CA LEU A 104 -18.92 -11.23 -4.68
C LEU A 104 -18.54 -10.12 -3.67
N ARG A 105 -19.52 -9.66 -2.91
CA ARG A 105 -19.41 -8.54 -1.94
C ARG A 105 -19.11 -7.17 -2.55
N PHE A 106 -18.98 -7.07 -3.88
CA PHE A 106 -18.79 -5.80 -4.59
C PHE A 106 -20.14 -5.22 -5.03
N PRO A 107 -20.43 -3.93 -4.77
CA PRO A 107 -21.70 -3.34 -5.16
C PRO A 107 -21.80 -3.24 -6.69
N LEU A 108 -22.82 -3.88 -7.27
CA LEU A 108 -23.19 -3.74 -8.68
C LEU A 108 -24.22 -2.60 -8.79
N ARG A 109 -23.85 -1.52 -9.45
CA ARG A 109 -24.73 -0.38 -9.62
C ARG A 109 -24.84 0.06 -11.07
N SER A 110 -26.06 0.38 -11.47
CA SER A 110 -26.38 0.98 -12.77
C SER A 110 -25.99 2.45 -12.83
N ASN A 111 -26.05 3.19 -11.69
CA ASN A 111 -25.83 4.65 -11.60
C ASN A 111 -24.70 4.97 -10.60
N GLY A 112 -23.46 4.70 -10.97
CA GLY A 112 -22.30 4.76 -10.08
C GLY A 112 -21.82 6.17 -9.71
N ARG A 113 -22.62 7.03 -9.05
CA ARG A 113 -22.24 8.40 -8.69
C ARG A 113 -22.38 8.78 -7.21
N SER A 114 -22.85 7.90 -6.32
CA SER A 114 -22.98 8.26 -4.91
C SER A 114 -21.67 8.07 -4.15
N THR A 115 -21.20 9.12 -3.47
CA THR A 115 -20.07 9.05 -2.55
C THR A 115 -20.37 8.15 -1.34
N ARG A 116 -21.65 7.88 -1.07
CA ARG A 116 -22.13 7.00 0.03
C ARG A 116 -21.99 5.52 -0.29
N ASP A 117 -21.74 5.15 -1.53
CA ASP A 117 -21.68 3.75 -1.98
C ASP A 117 -20.62 2.92 -1.27
N PHE A 118 -19.63 3.56 -0.65
CA PHE A 118 -18.55 2.93 0.07
C PHE A 118 -18.56 3.20 1.58
N ASP A 119 -19.63 3.79 2.13
CA ASP A 119 -19.74 4.05 3.57
C ASP A 119 -19.69 2.75 4.38
N PHE A 120 -20.24 1.66 3.84
CA PHE A 120 -20.13 0.34 4.45
C PHE A 120 -18.68 -0.15 4.65
N VAL A 121 -17.71 0.35 3.86
CA VAL A 121 -16.28 0.04 4.06
C VAL A 121 -15.77 0.74 5.30
N VAL A 122 -16.17 1.99 5.51
CA VAL A 122 -15.85 2.78 6.72
C VAL A 122 -16.46 2.11 7.96
N GLU A 123 -17.75 1.71 7.88
CA GLU A 123 -18.45 1.01 8.95
C GLU A 123 -17.76 -0.31 9.34
N LYS A 124 -17.32 -1.10 8.34
CA LYS A 124 -16.58 -2.35 8.60
C LYS A 124 -15.27 -2.10 9.33
N VAL A 125 -14.51 -1.07 8.94
CA VAL A 125 -13.26 -0.70 9.61
C VAL A 125 -13.56 -0.21 11.02
N GLN A 126 -14.57 0.64 11.20
CA GLN A 126 -14.99 1.15 12.50
C GLN A 126 -15.39 0.02 13.44
N ALA A 127 -16.19 -0.96 12.98
CA ALA A 127 -16.58 -2.12 13.77
C ALA A 127 -15.39 -2.95 14.26
N LYS A 128 -14.33 -3.09 13.43
CA LYS A 128 -13.09 -3.78 13.86
C LYS A 128 -12.30 -2.99 14.89
N LEU A 129 -12.26 -1.66 14.78
CA LEU A 129 -11.52 -0.79 15.69
C LEU A 129 -12.24 -0.53 17.01
N SER A 130 -13.57 -0.59 17.03
CA SER A 130 -14.39 -0.36 18.23
C SER A 130 -14.46 -1.56 19.17
N SER A 131 -14.00 -2.75 18.75
CA SER A 131 -13.98 -3.97 19.56
C SER A 131 -13.20 -3.71 20.88
N TRP A 132 -13.72 -4.22 22.02
CA TRP A 132 -13.09 -4.05 23.32
C TRP A 132 -11.66 -4.60 23.38
N LYS A 133 -11.37 -5.70 22.67
CA LYS A 133 -10.02 -6.28 22.56
C LYS A 133 -9.04 -5.34 21.89
N ALA A 134 -9.48 -4.56 20.91
CA ALA A 134 -8.64 -3.58 20.22
C ALA A 134 -8.21 -2.44 21.16
N LYS A 135 -9.04 -2.08 22.16
CA LYS A 135 -8.74 -1.02 23.14
C LYS A 135 -7.61 -1.41 24.11
N LEU A 136 -7.40 -2.70 24.34
CA LEU A 136 -6.36 -3.22 25.23
C LEU A 136 -4.96 -3.28 24.58
N LEU A 137 -4.89 -3.07 23.27
CA LEU A 137 -3.63 -3.17 22.54
C LEU A 137 -2.65 -2.04 22.91
N SER A 138 -1.38 -2.42 23.05
CA SER A 138 -0.28 -1.45 23.11
C SER A 138 -0.19 -0.64 21.80
N PRO A 139 0.46 0.53 21.78
CA PRO A 139 0.66 1.29 20.54
C PRO A 139 1.26 0.46 19.40
N ALA A 140 2.25 -0.38 19.68
CA ALA A 140 2.82 -1.30 18.70
C ALA A 140 1.79 -2.32 18.19
N GLY A 141 0.97 -2.90 19.09
CA GLY A 141 -0.12 -3.80 18.70
C GLY A 141 -1.19 -3.11 17.84
N ARG A 142 -1.45 -1.83 18.08
CA ARG A 142 -2.35 -1.02 17.24
C ARG A 142 -1.80 -0.82 15.82
N VAL A 143 -0.49 -0.58 15.69
CA VAL A 143 0.17 -0.51 14.36
C VAL A 143 -0.07 -1.80 13.59
N ILE A 144 0.16 -2.97 14.23
CA ILE A 144 -0.03 -4.28 13.60
C ILE A 144 -1.50 -4.48 13.19
N LEU A 145 -2.47 -4.12 14.04
CA LEU A 145 -3.89 -4.24 13.72
C LEU A 145 -4.26 -3.37 12.52
N VAL A 146 -3.75 -2.13 12.46
CA VAL A 146 -3.99 -1.25 11.32
C VAL A 146 -3.38 -1.82 10.05
N GLN A 147 -2.16 -2.34 10.10
CA GLN A 147 -1.48 -2.93 8.92
C GLN A 147 -2.19 -4.18 8.41
N SER A 148 -2.49 -5.13 9.29
CA SER A 148 -2.95 -6.46 8.89
C SER A 148 -4.46 -6.54 8.66
N VAL A 149 -5.26 -5.75 9.35
CA VAL A 149 -6.72 -5.86 9.32
C VAL A 149 -7.38 -4.66 8.65
N THR A 150 -7.24 -3.46 9.23
CA THR A 150 -8.03 -2.31 8.75
C THR A 150 -7.56 -1.79 7.39
N SER A 151 -6.28 -1.95 7.07
CA SER A 151 -5.76 -1.63 5.74
C SER A 151 -6.16 -2.67 4.68
N ALA A 152 -6.40 -3.93 5.06
CA ALA A 152 -6.78 -4.98 4.12
C ALA A 152 -8.26 -4.85 3.65
N ILE A 153 -9.15 -4.42 4.54
CA ILE A 153 -10.60 -4.30 4.24
C ILE A 153 -10.87 -3.41 3.00
N PRO A 154 -10.37 -2.17 2.91
CA PRO A 154 -10.59 -1.34 1.74
C PRO A 154 -9.82 -1.79 0.49
N ALA A 155 -8.69 -2.52 0.65
CA ALA A 155 -7.84 -2.92 -0.46
C ALA A 155 -8.58 -3.77 -1.51
N TYR A 156 -9.53 -4.59 -1.11
CA TYR A 156 -10.37 -5.37 -2.01
C TYR A 156 -11.14 -4.48 -3.00
N TYR A 157 -11.69 -3.36 -2.53
CA TYR A 157 -12.44 -2.41 -3.37
C TYR A 157 -11.50 -1.51 -4.16
N MET A 158 -10.39 -1.09 -3.56
CA MET A 158 -9.37 -0.22 -4.16
C MET A 158 -8.72 -0.79 -5.42
N GLN A 159 -8.70 -2.12 -5.58
CA GLN A 159 -8.12 -2.77 -6.76
C GLN A 159 -8.91 -2.50 -8.04
N ASN A 160 -10.20 -2.17 -7.92
CA ASN A 160 -11.10 -2.04 -9.07
C ASN A 160 -11.65 -0.63 -9.24
N VAL A 161 -11.74 0.17 -8.17
CA VAL A 161 -12.34 1.50 -8.21
C VAL A 161 -11.53 2.53 -7.45
N ALA A 162 -11.62 3.77 -7.90
CA ALA A 162 -11.10 4.91 -7.16
C ALA A 162 -12.08 5.26 -6.03
N LEU A 163 -11.71 5.02 -4.80
CA LEU A 163 -12.52 5.40 -3.64
C LEU A 163 -12.69 6.94 -3.58
N PRO A 164 -13.87 7.43 -3.19
CA PRO A 164 -14.07 8.86 -2.95
C PRO A 164 -13.11 9.41 -1.91
N ILE A 165 -12.64 10.65 -2.09
CA ILE A 165 -11.70 11.31 -1.17
C ILE A 165 -12.25 11.32 0.26
N ARG A 166 -13.56 11.58 0.44
CA ARG A 166 -14.25 11.54 1.73
C ARG A 166 -14.07 10.19 2.43
N VAL A 167 -14.23 9.09 1.71
CA VAL A 167 -14.06 7.73 2.25
C VAL A 167 -12.61 7.50 2.66
N CYS A 168 -11.65 7.87 1.82
CA CYS A 168 -10.22 7.77 2.15
C CYS A 168 -9.89 8.57 3.42
N SER A 169 -10.33 9.82 3.52
CA SER A 169 -10.10 10.69 4.67
C SER A 169 -10.72 10.13 5.96
N ASN A 170 -11.94 9.56 5.87
CA ASN A 170 -12.59 8.93 7.01
C ASN A 170 -11.83 7.68 7.50
N LEU A 171 -11.36 6.84 6.58
CA LEU A 171 -10.54 5.67 6.91
C LEU A 171 -9.22 6.06 7.59
N GLU A 172 -8.54 7.09 7.06
CA GLU A 172 -7.31 7.61 7.66
C GLU A 172 -7.55 8.21 9.04
N LYS A 173 -8.66 8.95 9.22
CA LYS A 173 -9.07 9.48 10.53
C LYS A 173 -9.29 8.35 11.54
N LEU A 174 -10.04 7.31 11.18
CA LEU A 174 -10.29 6.15 12.06
C LEU A 174 -8.98 5.47 12.47
N ASN A 175 -8.09 5.21 11.52
CA ASN A 175 -6.80 4.56 11.80
C ASN A 175 -5.90 5.44 12.67
N ARG A 176 -5.86 6.74 12.44
CA ARG A 176 -5.10 7.71 13.21
C ARG A 176 -5.63 7.82 14.64
N ASP A 177 -6.94 8.01 14.81
CA ASP A 177 -7.58 8.11 16.12
C ASP A 177 -7.34 6.83 16.94
N PHE A 178 -7.43 5.65 16.29
CA PHE A 178 -7.14 4.38 16.93
C PHE A 178 -5.67 4.24 17.33
N LEU A 179 -4.73 4.60 16.46
CA LEU A 179 -3.29 4.53 16.73
C LEU A 179 -2.94 5.31 18.01
N TRP A 180 -3.44 6.53 18.12
CA TRP A 180 -3.17 7.42 19.26
C TRP A 180 -4.07 7.15 20.46
N GLY A 181 -5.05 6.26 20.34
CA GLY A 181 -5.95 5.84 21.41
C GLY A 181 -7.01 6.87 21.75
N SER A 182 -7.43 7.66 20.75
CA SER A 182 -8.61 8.52 20.85
C SER A 182 -9.87 7.65 20.93
N THR A 183 -10.82 8.07 21.76
CA THR A 183 -12.16 7.50 21.85
C THR A 183 -13.19 8.54 21.41
N TYR A 184 -14.45 8.17 21.35
CA TYR A 184 -15.54 9.12 21.08
C TYR A 184 -15.57 10.25 22.12
N ASP A 185 -15.44 9.88 23.40
CA ASP A 185 -15.56 10.80 24.52
C ASP A 185 -14.23 11.56 24.83
N ARG A 186 -13.09 10.99 24.45
CA ARG A 186 -11.77 11.54 24.77
C ARG A 186 -10.85 11.51 23.56
N LYS A 187 -10.68 12.66 22.92
CA LYS A 187 -9.68 12.85 21.87
C LYS A 187 -8.30 12.96 22.49
N LYS A 188 -7.34 12.23 21.93
CA LYS A 188 -5.92 12.33 22.28
C LYS A 188 -5.16 13.09 21.23
N MET A 189 -4.12 13.79 21.64
CA MET A 189 -3.21 14.51 20.76
C MET A 189 -2.46 13.51 19.86
N HIS A 190 -2.37 13.83 18.57
CA HIS A 190 -1.60 13.07 17.61
C HIS A 190 -0.16 13.59 17.61
N MET A 191 0.76 12.83 18.20
CA MET A 191 2.13 13.28 18.46
C MET A 191 3.00 13.38 17.22
N VAL A 192 2.69 12.63 16.13
CA VAL A 192 3.38 12.66 14.84
C VAL A 192 2.34 12.83 13.73
N SER A 193 2.67 13.63 12.71
CA SER A 193 1.77 13.83 11.56
C SER A 193 1.52 12.51 10.82
N TRP A 194 0.29 12.35 10.27
CA TRP A 194 -0.09 11.12 9.58
C TRP A 194 0.80 10.83 8.37
N ASP A 195 1.24 11.86 7.66
CA ASP A 195 2.17 11.71 6.52
C ASP A 195 3.51 11.09 6.95
N LYS A 196 4.07 11.47 8.10
CA LYS A 196 5.28 10.86 8.67
C LYS A 196 5.03 9.42 9.10
N VAL A 197 3.87 9.15 9.74
CA VAL A 197 3.46 7.80 10.15
C VAL A 197 3.37 6.85 8.95
N CYS A 198 2.88 7.35 7.81
CA CYS A 198 2.69 6.56 6.58
C CYS A 198 3.97 6.36 5.75
N ARG A 199 5.10 6.96 6.14
CA ARG A 199 6.37 6.70 5.46
C ARG A 199 6.83 5.24 5.64
N PRO A 200 7.64 4.71 4.72
CA PRO A 200 8.36 3.47 4.95
C PRO A 200 9.21 3.52 6.24
N ARG A 201 9.49 2.37 6.82
CA ARG A 201 10.23 2.28 8.08
C ARG A 201 11.66 2.78 7.98
N ASP A 202 12.32 2.55 6.86
CA ASP A 202 13.66 3.03 6.51
C ASP A 202 13.71 4.56 6.33
N LEU A 203 12.57 5.18 6.01
CA LEU A 203 12.41 6.64 5.88
C LEU A 203 11.72 7.29 7.10
N GLY A 204 11.80 6.68 8.27
CA GLY A 204 11.31 7.24 9.54
C GLY A 204 9.83 7.04 9.81
N GLY A 205 9.11 6.24 9.01
CA GLY A 205 7.70 5.95 9.24
C GLY A 205 7.44 4.68 10.03
N LEU A 206 6.16 4.39 10.29
CA LEU A 206 5.69 3.12 10.85
C LEU A 206 5.35 2.09 9.75
N GLY A 207 5.45 2.46 8.48
CA GLY A 207 5.05 1.62 7.34
C GLY A 207 3.53 1.39 7.27
N LEU A 208 2.72 2.31 7.83
CA LEU A 208 1.30 2.35 7.57
C LEU A 208 1.03 2.95 6.19
N TYR A 209 -0.14 2.66 5.62
CA TYR A 209 -0.46 3.13 4.28
C TYR A 209 -1.35 4.38 4.31
N SER A 210 -0.97 5.41 3.55
CA SER A 210 -1.94 6.43 3.12
C SER A 210 -2.98 5.74 2.23
N THR A 211 -4.24 5.90 2.61
CA THR A 211 -5.37 5.27 1.90
C THR A 211 -5.46 5.73 0.45
N LYS A 212 -5.24 7.02 0.21
CA LYS A 212 -5.26 7.62 -1.13
C LYS A 212 -4.13 7.08 -2.00
N ALA A 213 -2.89 7.10 -1.51
CA ALA A 213 -1.72 6.63 -2.26
C ALA A 213 -1.82 5.11 -2.55
N ARG A 214 -2.29 4.32 -1.56
CA ARG A 214 -2.50 2.89 -1.74
C ARG A 214 -3.56 2.59 -2.80
N ASN A 215 -4.65 3.37 -2.85
CA ASN A 215 -5.66 3.22 -3.90
C ASN A 215 -5.06 3.50 -5.27
N LEU A 216 -4.28 4.58 -5.44
CA LEU A 216 -3.61 4.89 -6.70
C LEU A 216 -2.63 3.78 -7.13
N ALA A 217 -1.84 3.24 -6.20
CA ALA A 217 -0.92 2.13 -6.48
C ALA A 217 -1.65 0.85 -6.92
N LEU A 218 -2.78 0.52 -6.29
CA LEU A 218 -3.59 -0.63 -6.69
C LEU A 218 -4.27 -0.41 -8.05
N LEU A 219 -4.66 0.82 -8.37
CA LEU A 219 -5.19 1.18 -9.68
C LEU A 219 -4.09 1.21 -10.76
N ALA A 220 -2.85 1.53 -10.41
CA ALA A 220 -1.71 1.34 -11.31
C ALA A 220 -1.48 -0.15 -11.63
N LYS A 221 -1.68 -1.05 -10.64
CA LYS A 221 -1.67 -2.50 -10.88
C LYS A 221 -2.76 -2.93 -11.88
N LEU A 222 -3.92 -2.28 -11.84
CA LEU A 222 -4.98 -2.55 -12.81
C LEU A 222 -4.54 -2.18 -14.23
N ASN A 223 -3.87 -1.04 -14.42
CA ASN A 223 -3.26 -0.63 -15.69
C ASN A 223 -2.22 -1.65 -16.16
N TRP A 224 -1.31 -2.07 -15.28
CA TRP A 224 -0.31 -3.09 -15.56
C TRP A 224 -0.94 -4.38 -16.08
N ARG A 225 -2.00 -4.88 -15.42
CA ARG A 225 -2.72 -6.08 -15.82
C ARG A 225 -3.38 -5.96 -17.21
N VAL A 226 -3.85 -4.77 -17.61
CA VAL A 226 -4.36 -4.55 -18.97
C VAL A 226 -3.23 -4.67 -19.98
N MET A 227 -2.05 -4.12 -19.68
CA MET A 227 -0.88 -4.18 -20.56
C MET A 227 -0.34 -5.61 -20.68
N GLU A 228 -0.21 -6.33 -19.56
CA GLU A 228 0.36 -7.66 -19.50
C GLU A 228 -0.58 -8.73 -20.11
N ASN A 229 -1.88 -8.61 -19.86
CA ASN A 229 -2.89 -9.56 -20.30
C ASN A 229 -4.00 -8.90 -21.15
N PRO A 230 -3.67 -8.32 -22.33
CA PRO A 230 -4.63 -7.59 -23.15
C PRO A 230 -5.76 -8.47 -23.68
N ASN A 231 -5.52 -9.77 -23.78
CA ASN A 231 -6.46 -10.78 -24.29
C ASN A 231 -7.49 -11.24 -23.26
N SER A 232 -7.35 -10.90 -21.98
CA SER A 232 -8.35 -11.25 -20.97
C SER A 232 -9.69 -10.57 -21.24
N LEU A 233 -10.80 -11.25 -20.93
CA LEU A 233 -12.17 -10.80 -21.25
C LEU A 233 -12.46 -9.38 -20.72
N TRP A 234 -12.06 -9.10 -19.49
CA TRP A 234 -12.26 -7.79 -18.86
C TRP A 234 -11.40 -6.70 -19.52
N ALA A 235 -10.15 -7.00 -19.88
CA ALA A 235 -9.26 -6.06 -20.56
C ALA A 235 -9.81 -5.73 -21.95
N LYS A 236 -10.15 -6.74 -22.76
CA LYS A 236 -10.81 -6.56 -24.07
C LYS A 236 -12.07 -5.73 -23.96
N THR A 237 -12.89 -5.93 -22.92
CA THR A 237 -14.13 -5.15 -22.73
C THR A 237 -13.84 -3.69 -22.47
N LEU A 238 -12.86 -3.37 -21.61
CA LEU A 238 -12.51 -2.00 -21.29
C LEU A 238 -11.82 -1.29 -22.45
N THR A 239 -10.87 -1.97 -23.11
CA THR A 239 -10.12 -1.39 -24.23
C THR A 239 -11.02 -1.14 -25.43
N ALA A 240 -11.84 -2.10 -25.83
CA ALA A 240 -12.78 -1.95 -26.95
C ALA A 240 -13.80 -0.82 -26.72
N LYS A 241 -14.15 -0.52 -25.47
CA LYS A 241 -15.13 0.54 -25.18
C LYS A 241 -14.51 1.91 -25.00
N TYR A 242 -13.31 2.02 -24.42
CA TYR A 242 -12.77 3.28 -23.93
C TYR A 242 -11.41 3.68 -24.53
N CYS A 243 -10.59 2.72 -24.96
CA CYS A 243 -9.26 2.97 -25.51
C CYS A 243 -8.86 1.95 -26.58
N PRO A 244 -9.50 1.98 -27.76
CA PRO A 244 -9.23 1.04 -28.84
C PRO A 244 -7.78 1.05 -29.31
N ASN A 245 -7.06 2.16 -29.14
CA ASN A 245 -5.65 2.31 -29.51
C ASN A 245 -4.69 1.83 -28.40
N GLY A 246 -5.21 1.23 -27.32
CA GLY A 246 -4.41 0.70 -26.21
C GLY A 246 -4.25 1.66 -25.05
N ILE A 247 -3.76 1.11 -23.93
CA ILE A 247 -3.67 1.81 -22.64
C ILE A 247 -2.60 2.90 -22.60
N MET A 248 -1.68 2.92 -23.56
CA MET A 248 -0.61 3.93 -23.67
C MET A 248 -1.00 5.15 -24.49
N ASP A 249 -2.21 5.18 -25.08
CA ASP A 249 -2.71 6.34 -25.83
C ASP A 249 -2.89 7.55 -24.88
N GLU A 250 -2.29 8.68 -25.22
CA GLU A 250 -2.36 9.91 -24.43
C GLU A 250 -3.79 10.46 -24.30
N ARG A 251 -4.66 10.18 -25.30
CA ARG A 251 -6.08 10.53 -25.27
C ARG A 251 -6.87 9.82 -24.17
N LEU A 252 -6.30 8.77 -23.55
CA LEU A 252 -6.89 8.10 -22.40
C LEU A 252 -7.20 9.07 -21.26
N VAL A 253 -6.37 10.06 -21.03
CA VAL A 253 -6.55 11.07 -19.97
C VAL A 253 -7.72 12.00 -20.24
N THR A 254 -8.02 12.32 -21.50
CA THR A 254 -9.02 13.33 -21.89
C THR A 254 -10.46 12.81 -21.88
N CYS A 255 -10.71 11.51 -22.01
CA CYS A 255 -12.04 10.93 -22.02
C CYS A 255 -12.78 11.17 -20.69
N ARG A 256 -13.83 12.03 -20.68
CA ARG A 256 -14.51 12.47 -19.44
C ARG A 256 -15.50 11.46 -18.87
N ASN A 257 -16.18 10.67 -19.71
CA ASN A 257 -17.24 9.75 -19.31
C ASN A 257 -16.76 8.30 -19.24
N GLY A 258 -17.26 7.51 -18.28
CA GLY A 258 -16.91 6.10 -18.18
C GLY A 258 -17.39 5.43 -16.89
N SER A 259 -17.31 4.11 -16.86
CA SER A 259 -17.63 3.28 -15.69
C SER A 259 -16.71 3.61 -14.52
N SER A 260 -17.08 3.17 -13.31
CA SER A 260 -16.27 3.36 -12.11
C SER A 260 -14.88 2.73 -12.24
N ASN A 261 -14.79 1.55 -12.87
CA ASN A 261 -13.53 0.86 -13.14
C ASN A 261 -12.65 1.66 -14.12
N TRP A 262 -13.25 2.21 -15.20
CA TRP A 262 -12.54 3.06 -16.16
C TRP A 262 -11.99 4.33 -15.50
N LYS A 263 -12.80 4.99 -14.66
CA LYS A 263 -12.36 6.15 -13.88
C LYS A 263 -11.22 5.80 -12.92
N GLY A 264 -11.29 4.61 -12.33
CA GLY A 264 -10.22 4.07 -11.50
C GLY A 264 -8.93 3.89 -12.31
N LEU A 265 -9.00 3.22 -13.46
CA LEU A 265 -7.88 2.99 -14.34
C LEU A 265 -7.18 4.31 -14.73
N LYS A 266 -7.97 5.33 -15.14
CA LYS A 266 -7.44 6.67 -15.44
C LYS A 266 -6.69 7.30 -14.26
N LYS A 267 -7.23 7.20 -13.03
CA LYS A 267 -6.56 7.76 -11.84
C LYS A 267 -5.26 7.06 -11.50
N GLY A 268 -5.16 5.75 -11.76
CA GLY A 268 -3.93 4.99 -11.56
C GLY A 268 -2.90 5.15 -12.68
N HIS A 269 -3.31 5.70 -13.83
CA HIS A 269 -2.48 5.74 -15.03
C HIS A 269 -1.21 6.57 -14.89
N GLU A 270 -1.25 7.69 -14.18
CA GLU A 270 -0.06 8.52 -13.93
C GLU A 270 1.01 7.74 -13.13
N VAL A 271 0.59 7.06 -12.05
CA VAL A 271 1.50 6.22 -11.26
C VAL A 271 2.03 5.05 -12.09
N PHE A 272 1.19 4.47 -12.94
CA PHE A 272 1.56 3.41 -13.85
C PHE A 272 2.64 3.88 -14.85
N ARG A 273 2.43 5.01 -15.54
CA ARG A 273 3.41 5.56 -16.50
C ARG A 273 4.76 5.86 -15.85
N LYS A 274 4.75 6.49 -14.66
CA LYS A 274 5.96 6.81 -13.91
C LYS A 274 6.73 5.58 -13.41
N GLY A 275 6.06 4.44 -13.31
CA GLY A 275 6.68 3.19 -12.88
C GLY A 275 7.17 2.31 -14.03
N LEU A 276 6.99 2.72 -15.28
CA LEU A 276 7.46 1.97 -16.45
C LEU A 276 8.87 2.39 -16.83
N ARG A 277 9.63 1.41 -17.32
CA ARG A 277 10.88 1.61 -18.04
C ARG A 277 10.93 0.72 -19.28
N TRP A 278 11.81 1.05 -20.19
CA TRP A 278 12.06 0.26 -21.37
C TRP A 278 13.20 -0.75 -21.18
N VAL A 279 13.01 -1.91 -21.74
CA VAL A 279 14.08 -2.88 -22.03
C VAL A 279 14.37 -2.78 -23.52
N VAL A 280 15.60 -2.40 -23.81
CA VAL A 280 16.07 -2.16 -25.17
C VAL A 280 16.39 -3.51 -25.83
N ASN A 281 15.83 -3.75 -27.01
CA ASN A 281 16.14 -4.89 -27.85
C ASN A 281 16.65 -4.42 -29.23
N ASN A 282 15.79 -3.84 -30.07
CA ASN A 282 16.17 -3.29 -31.37
C ASN A 282 16.29 -1.75 -31.38
N GLY A 283 15.83 -1.06 -30.35
CA GLY A 283 15.93 0.38 -30.19
C GLY A 283 15.08 1.23 -31.12
N GLN A 284 14.13 0.61 -31.85
CA GLN A 284 13.31 1.28 -32.86
C GLN A 284 12.12 2.08 -32.28
N GLU A 285 11.62 1.67 -31.10
CA GLU A 285 10.44 2.31 -30.50
C GLU A 285 10.77 3.32 -29.41
N ILE A 286 12.01 3.34 -28.91
CA ILE A 286 12.42 4.08 -27.72
C ILE A 286 13.04 5.42 -28.11
N SER A 287 12.49 6.52 -27.59
CA SER A 287 13.12 7.83 -27.67
C SER A 287 14.41 7.86 -26.85
N PHE A 288 15.52 8.24 -27.47
CA PHE A 288 16.82 8.29 -26.81
C PHE A 288 16.81 9.26 -25.61
N TRP A 289 16.23 10.45 -25.77
CA TRP A 289 16.24 11.50 -24.77
C TRP A 289 15.09 11.45 -23.76
N HIS A 290 13.89 11.08 -24.20
CA HIS A 290 12.67 11.29 -23.42
C HIS A 290 12.15 10.05 -22.70
N ASP A 291 12.53 8.87 -23.14
CA ASP A 291 12.08 7.63 -22.50
C ASP A 291 13.04 7.19 -21.37
N LEU A 292 12.50 6.48 -20.38
CA LEU A 292 13.30 5.89 -19.31
C LEU A 292 13.75 4.50 -19.73
N TRP A 293 14.99 4.37 -20.20
CA TRP A 293 15.61 3.10 -20.60
C TRP A 293 16.94 2.84 -19.91
N VAL A 294 17.65 3.88 -19.47
CA VAL A 294 18.90 3.81 -18.72
C VAL A 294 18.86 4.75 -17.52
N GLY A 295 19.53 4.40 -16.42
CA GLY A 295 19.53 5.21 -15.19
C GLY A 295 18.17 5.28 -14.50
N ASP A 296 17.97 6.32 -13.69
CA ASP A 296 16.78 6.50 -12.86
C ASP A 296 15.81 7.56 -13.39
N GLN A 297 16.19 8.27 -14.45
CA GLN A 297 15.39 9.34 -15.08
C GLN A 297 15.73 9.45 -16.57
N PRO A 298 14.83 10.02 -17.41
CA PRO A 298 15.11 10.25 -18.82
C PRO A 298 16.39 11.07 -19.04
N LEU A 299 17.15 10.73 -20.07
CA LEU A 299 18.43 11.39 -20.36
C LEU A 299 18.29 12.91 -20.52
N ARG A 300 17.15 13.37 -21.07
CA ARG A 300 16.84 14.80 -21.23
C ARG A 300 16.87 15.59 -19.92
N SER A 301 16.55 14.96 -18.80
CA SER A 301 16.56 15.60 -17.47
C SER A 301 17.97 15.72 -16.87
N LEU A 302 18.94 15.03 -17.43
CA LEU A 302 20.34 15.01 -16.95
C LEU A 302 21.22 16.05 -17.65
N VAL A 303 20.78 16.60 -18.78
CA VAL A 303 21.53 17.52 -19.61
C VAL A 303 20.87 18.89 -19.71
N HIS A 304 21.67 19.95 -19.78
CA HIS A 304 21.20 21.31 -19.93
C HIS A 304 21.63 21.86 -21.29
N GLY A 305 20.72 22.53 -21.96
CA GLY A 305 20.96 23.16 -23.28
C GLY A 305 19.86 22.83 -24.29
N PRO A 306 19.77 23.55 -25.40
CA PRO A 306 18.84 23.26 -26.48
C PRO A 306 19.29 22.03 -27.26
N LEU A 307 18.34 21.19 -27.66
CA LEU A 307 18.53 20.13 -28.64
C LEU A 307 18.04 20.64 -30.00
N SER A 308 18.71 20.25 -31.10
CA SER A 308 18.15 20.45 -32.43
C SER A 308 16.88 19.59 -32.61
N PRO A 309 15.90 20.00 -33.46
CA PRO A 309 14.67 19.20 -33.68
C PRO A 309 14.97 17.77 -34.13
N TRP A 310 16.05 17.56 -34.88
CA TRP A 310 16.51 16.23 -35.29
C TRP A 310 16.99 15.43 -34.09
N GLU A 311 17.82 16.01 -33.25
CA GLU A 311 18.41 15.34 -32.10
C GLU A 311 17.35 15.04 -31.02
N ASP A 312 16.40 15.94 -30.81
CA ASP A 312 15.28 15.74 -29.89
C ASP A 312 14.37 14.55 -30.28
N SER A 313 14.32 14.22 -31.58
CA SER A 313 13.54 13.11 -32.13
C SER A 313 14.31 11.78 -32.22
N LEU A 314 15.58 11.72 -31.84
CA LEU A 314 16.42 10.51 -31.94
C LEU A 314 15.80 9.31 -31.21
N ARG A 315 15.88 8.17 -31.87
CA ARG A 315 15.62 6.86 -31.28
C ARG A 315 16.92 6.17 -30.93
N ILE A 316 16.87 5.15 -30.12
CA ILE A 316 18.09 4.41 -29.72
C ILE A 316 18.80 3.83 -30.94
N CYS A 317 18.07 3.27 -31.92
CA CYS A 317 18.67 2.72 -33.15
C CYS A 317 19.44 3.76 -33.96
N ASP A 318 19.10 5.05 -33.87
CA ASP A 318 19.77 6.13 -34.63
C ASP A 318 21.13 6.50 -34.04
N VAL A 319 21.43 6.10 -32.81
CA VAL A 319 22.70 6.34 -32.10
C VAL A 319 23.59 5.09 -32.13
N ILE A 320 23.17 4.04 -32.86
CA ILE A 320 23.95 2.82 -33.04
C ILE A 320 24.65 2.84 -34.41
N GLU A 321 25.91 2.57 -34.41
CA GLU A 321 26.74 2.44 -35.61
C GLU A 321 27.10 0.96 -35.85
N GLY A 322 26.95 0.49 -37.09
CA GLY A 322 27.21 -0.91 -37.45
C GLY A 322 26.25 -1.90 -36.77
N VAL A 323 26.77 -2.96 -36.16
CA VAL A 323 25.94 -4.04 -35.59
C VAL A 323 25.49 -3.77 -34.17
N SER A 324 26.32 -3.06 -33.35
CA SER A 324 25.97 -2.80 -31.92
C SER A 324 26.90 -1.76 -31.26
N MET A 325 27.53 -0.90 -32.02
CA MET A 325 28.47 0.13 -31.50
C MET A 325 27.73 1.43 -31.19
N TRP A 326 27.89 1.95 -29.99
CA TRP A 326 27.29 3.22 -29.60
C TRP A 326 28.09 4.41 -30.14
N ASN A 327 27.48 5.26 -30.97
CA ASN A 327 28.08 6.52 -31.46
C ASN A 327 27.62 7.70 -30.60
N LEU A 328 28.11 7.79 -29.36
CA LEU A 328 27.75 8.86 -28.42
C LEU A 328 28.52 10.17 -28.73
N SER A 329 29.53 10.15 -29.60
CA SER A 329 30.32 11.34 -30.01
C SER A 329 29.55 12.23 -30.98
N ALA A 330 28.50 11.72 -31.62
CA ALA A 330 27.63 12.49 -32.51
C ALA A 330 26.62 13.39 -31.77
N LEU A 331 26.47 13.23 -30.46
CA LEU A 331 25.54 14.02 -29.65
C LEU A 331 26.08 15.41 -29.36
N SER A 332 25.22 16.43 -29.45
CA SER A 332 25.59 17.84 -29.17
C SER A 332 25.78 18.13 -27.68
N LEU A 333 25.14 17.35 -26.80
CA LEU A 333 25.20 17.50 -25.35
C LEU A 333 25.96 16.34 -24.68
N ASP A 334 26.85 16.70 -23.78
CA ASP A 334 27.62 15.72 -23.01
C ASP A 334 26.79 15.04 -21.93
N LEU A 335 26.78 13.71 -21.94
CA LEU A 335 26.19 12.88 -20.91
C LEU A 335 27.18 12.67 -19.74
N PRO A 336 26.69 12.59 -18.49
CA PRO A 336 27.54 12.22 -17.36
C PRO A 336 28.25 10.89 -17.58
N THR A 337 29.52 10.81 -17.13
CA THR A 337 30.39 9.64 -17.38
C THR A 337 29.76 8.32 -16.97
N TYR A 338 29.12 8.28 -15.78
CA TYR A 338 28.45 7.06 -15.28
C TYR A 338 27.27 6.61 -16.16
N ILE A 339 26.57 7.54 -16.81
CA ILE A 339 25.52 7.25 -17.78
C ILE A 339 26.11 6.71 -19.08
N ARG A 340 27.18 7.32 -19.60
CA ARG A 340 27.88 6.80 -20.79
C ARG A 340 28.32 5.35 -20.62
N GLU A 341 28.91 5.03 -19.46
CA GLU A 341 29.34 3.66 -19.16
C GLU A 341 28.12 2.71 -19.07
N SER A 342 27.03 3.16 -18.47
CA SER A 342 25.77 2.38 -18.40
C SER A 342 25.19 2.14 -19.79
N ILE A 343 25.22 3.13 -20.68
CA ILE A 343 24.74 2.99 -22.08
C ILE A 343 25.62 1.99 -22.83
N LYS A 344 26.94 2.11 -22.75
CA LYS A 344 27.87 1.19 -23.42
C LYS A 344 27.71 -0.26 -22.97
N ALA A 345 27.27 -0.49 -21.75
CA ALA A 345 27.00 -1.82 -21.22
C ALA A 345 25.71 -2.48 -21.79
N ILE A 346 24.84 -1.69 -22.44
CA ILE A 346 23.60 -2.21 -23.04
C ILE A 346 23.89 -2.65 -24.48
N SER A 347 23.68 -3.94 -24.77
CA SER A 347 23.81 -4.48 -26.11
C SER A 347 22.51 -4.29 -26.90
N VAL A 348 22.57 -3.52 -27.97
CA VAL A 348 21.44 -3.24 -28.86
C VAL A 348 21.76 -3.79 -30.25
N CYS A 349 20.80 -4.46 -30.87
CA CYS A 349 20.93 -4.95 -32.24
C CYS A 349 19.72 -4.51 -33.06
N PRO A 350 19.84 -3.41 -33.86
CA PRO A 350 18.71 -2.85 -34.61
C PRO A 350 18.04 -3.83 -35.58
N ASN A 351 18.78 -4.82 -36.06
CA ASN A 351 18.31 -5.84 -36.99
C ASN A 351 17.67 -7.07 -36.31
N ARG A 352 17.58 -7.09 -34.97
CA ARG A 352 16.89 -8.19 -34.27
C ARG A 352 15.39 -8.13 -34.51
N PRO A 353 14.72 -9.28 -34.74
CA PRO A 353 13.28 -9.32 -34.86
C PRO A 353 12.53 -9.08 -33.53
N LEU A 354 13.27 -8.99 -32.41
CA LEU A 354 12.69 -8.79 -31.08
C LEU A 354 12.43 -7.30 -30.84
N ALA A 355 11.17 -6.93 -30.70
CA ALA A 355 10.75 -5.55 -30.39
C ALA A 355 11.15 -5.12 -28.98
N ASP A 356 11.29 -3.82 -28.78
CA ASP A 356 11.50 -3.21 -27.47
C ASP A 356 10.32 -3.50 -26.54
N LYS A 357 10.60 -3.64 -25.24
CA LYS A 357 9.56 -4.04 -24.28
C LYS A 357 9.47 -3.04 -23.14
N ARG A 358 8.25 -2.60 -22.81
CA ARG A 358 7.97 -1.86 -21.57
C ARG A 358 7.82 -2.85 -20.42
N VAL A 359 8.56 -2.61 -19.35
CA VAL A 359 8.52 -3.40 -18.12
C VAL A 359 8.29 -2.48 -16.91
N TRP A 360 7.93 -3.05 -15.79
CA TRP A 360 7.91 -2.30 -14.54
C TRP A 360 9.35 -2.05 -14.07
N ASP A 361 9.65 -0.85 -13.61
CA ASP A 361 10.98 -0.50 -13.10
C ASP A 361 11.21 -1.15 -11.73
N SER A 362 11.53 -2.45 -11.77
CA SER A 362 11.84 -3.30 -10.63
C SER A 362 12.82 -4.41 -11.04
N VAL A 363 13.45 -5.05 -10.06
CA VAL A 363 14.24 -6.27 -10.33
C VAL A 363 13.33 -7.33 -10.93
N GLY A 364 13.67 -7.81 -12.12
CA GLY A 364 12.87 -8.78 -12.87
C GLY A 364 11.78 -8.18 -13.78
N GLY A 365 11.55 -6.87 -13.75
CA GLY A 365 10.59 -6.21 -14.66
C GLY A 365 9.12 -6.40 -14.33
N GLU A 366 8.78 -7.08 -13.22
CA GLU A 366 7.41 -7.34 -12.79
C GLU A 366 6.85 -6.23 -11.91
N PHE A 367 5.52 -6.10 -11.90
CA PHE A 367 4.85 -5.06 -11.11
C PHE A 367 5.16 -5.16 -9.62
N ASN A 368 5.71 -4.11 -9.05
CA ASN A 368 5.97 -3.99 -7.62
C ASN A 368 5.03 -2.96 -6.98
N LEU A 369 4.11 -3.45 -6.11
CA LEU A 369 3.13 -2.60 -5.43
C LEU A 369 3.78 -1.59 -4.47
N GLY A 370 4.90 -1.95 -3.84
CA GLY A 370 5.65 -1.07 -2.94
C GLY A 370 6.21 0.13 -3.70
N LYS A 371 6.83 -0.10 -4.88
CA LYS A 371 7.32 0.97 -5.76
C LYS A 371 6.18 1.83 -6.30
N ALA A 372 5.06 1.21 -6.72
CA ALA A 372 3.86 1.96 -7.13
C ALA A 372 3.31 2.84 -6.00
N TYR A 373 3.30 2.34 -4.77
CA TYR A 373 2.90 3.12 -3.59
C TYR A 373 3.87 4.29 -3.35
N PHE A 374 5.17 4.05 -3.47
CA PHE A 374 6.18 5.09 -3.32
C PHE A 374 5.98 6.20 -4.37
N ILE A 375 5.80 5.85 -5.64
CA ILE A 375 5.48 6.81 -6.72
C ILE A 375 4.19 7.59 -6.42
N ALA A 376 3.15 6.91 -5.91
CA ALA A 376 1.87 7.53 -5.58
C ALA A 376 1.95 8.52 -4.40
N CYS A 377 2.93 8.36 -3.54
CA CYS A 377 3.14 9.26 -2.40
C CYS A 377 3.76 10.61 -2.78
N ASN A 378 4.35 10.78 -3.96
CA ASN A 378 4.95 12.01 -4.57
C ASN A 378 5.74 12.96 -3.64
N LYS A 379 5.56 12.87 -2.32
CA LYS A 379 6.14 13.77 -1.31
C LYS A 379 7.44 13.25 -0.68
N PHE A 380 7.90 12.06 -1.09
CA PHE A 380 9.08 11.44 -0.46
C PHE A 380 10.39 11.78 -1.15
N SER A 381 10.35 12.36 -2.35
CA SER A 381 11.55 12.81 -3.07
C SER A 381 12.30 13.98 -2.41
N GLU A 382 11.64 14.71 -1.51
CA GLU A 382 12.26 15.82 -0.76
C GLU A 382 12.98 15.37 0.54
N CYS A 383 13.02 14.08 0.83
CA CYS A 383 13.54 13.55 2.10
C CYS A 383 14.98 13.04 2.06
N SER A 384 15.80 13.52 1.13
CA SER A 384 17.24 13.21 1.07
C SER A 384 18.07 13.70 2.28
N SER A 385 17.48 14.50 3.18
CA SER A 385 18.15 15.06 4.36
C SER A 385 17.83 14.36 5.69
N LEU A 386 17.04 13.29 5.70
CA LEU A 386 16.72 12.58 6.93
C LEU A 386 17.77 11.52 7.25
N ASN A 387 18.28 11.55 8.48
CA ASN A 387 19.12 10.48 9.00
C ASN A 387 18.42 9.11 8.85
N PRO A 388 19.12 8.08 8.40
CA PRO A 388 18.53 6.76 8.22
C PRO A 388 17.92 6.27 9.55
N SER A 389 16.67 5.83 9.52
CA SER A 389 15.93 5.37 10.70
C SER A 389 15.77 3.85 10.75
N SER A 390 16.30 3.15 9.75
CA SER A 390 16.20 1.68 9.63
C SER A 390 16.77 0.93 10.83
N TRP A 391 17.71 1.53 11.54
CA TRP A 391 18.33 0.98 12.73
C TRP A 391 17.31 0.73 13.85
N ILE A 392 16.28 1.60 14.01
CA ILE A 392 15.24 1.47 15.06
C ILE A 392 14.59 0.07 15.01
N TRP A 393 14.32 -0.40 13.80
CA TRP A 393 13.64 -1.67 13.58
C TRP A 393 14.57 -2.90 13.64
N LYS A 394 15.86 -2.67 13.79
CA LYS A 394 16.89 -3.72 13.94
C LYS A 394 17.34 -3.91 15.38
N VAL A 395 17.01 -2.97 16.28
CA VAL A 395 17.32 -3.06 17.70
C VAL A 395 16.68 -4.31 18.30
N ARG A 396 17.45 -5.11 19.03
CA ARG A 396 16.95 -6.30 19.73
C ARG A 396 16.20 -5.89 21.01
N THR A 397 14.95 -5.50 20.85
CA THR A 397 14.09 -5.03 21.94
C THR A 397 12.62 -5.33 21.67
N SER A 398 11.74 -5.14 22.66
CA SER A 398 10.32 -5.42 22.50
C SER A 398 9.65 -4.44 21.52
N PRO A 399 8.58 -4.86 20.81
CA PRO A 399 7.87 -3.98 19.87
C PRO A 399 7.34 -2.68 20.50
N ARG A 400 7.02 -2.70 21.81
CA ARG A 400 6.60 -1.51 22.56
C ARG A 400 7.74 -0.52 22.69
N ILE A 401 8.95 -1.00 22.97
CA ILE A 401 10.15 -0.18 23.11
C ILE A 401 10.60 0.33 21.73
N MET A 402 10.50 -0.47 20.66
CA MET A 402 10.74 0.00 19.29
C MET A 402 9.83 1.19 18.92
N PHE A 403 8.55 1.11 19.30
CA PHE A 403 7.63 2.22 19.09
C PHE A 403 8.04 3.47 19.91
N PHE A 404 8.52 3.29 21.13
CA PHE A 404 9.03 4.37 21.95
C PHE A 404 10.31 4.99 21.36
N LEU A 405 11.26 4.19 20.88
CA LEU A 405 12.45 4.67 20.14
C LEU A 405 12.05 5.48 18.90
N TRP A 406 11.04 5.03 18.17
CA TRP A 406 10.48 5.79 17.06
C TRP A 406 9.87 7.13 17.50
N GLN A 407 9.22 7.18 18.66
CA GLN A 407 8.74 8.44 19.23
C GLN A 407 9.90 9.36 19.64
N CYS A 408 10.98 8.82 20.22
CA CYS A 408 12.19 9.58 20.53
C CYS A 408 12.83 10.15 19.26
N TYR A 409 12.94 9.37 18.20
CA TYR A 409 13.45 9.81 16.90
C TYR A 409 12.67 10.99 16.32
N HIS A 410 11.34 11.01 16.51
CA HIS A 410 10.47 12.10 16.06
C HIS A 410 10.29 13.23 17.08
N LEU A 411 11.02 13.24 18.20
CA LEU A 411 10.83 14.19 19.30
C LEU A 411 9.35 14.33 19.70
N SER A 412 8.67 13.18 19.82
CA SER A 412 7.22 13.10 20.01
C SER A 412 6.81 12.41 21.31
N VAL A 413 7.77 12.17 22.20
CA VAL A 413 7.50 11.71 23.57
C VAL A 413 6.90 12.87 24.37
N PRO A 414 5.77 12.70 25.08
CA PRO A 414 5.05 13.80 25.75
C PRO A 414 5.72 14.23 27.06
N VAL A 415 6.96 14.73 26.97
CA VAL A 415 7.63 15.49 28.03
C VAL A 415 7.06 16.91 28.10
N ARG A 416 7.25 17.62 29.22
CA ARG A 416 6.62 18.92 29.45
C ARG A 416 6.99 19.99 28.42
N GLU A 417 8.24 20.06 27.99
CA GLU A 417 8.67 20.93 26.89
C GLU A 417 7.86 20.71 25.61
N ILE A 418 7.71 19.43 25.18
CA ILE A 418 6.98 19.09 23.96
C ILE A 418 5.47 19.36 24.13
N LEU A 419 4.91 19.12 25.30
CA LEU A 419 3.50 19.42 25.57
C LEU A 419 3.24 20.92 25.55
N ALA A 420 4.11 21.72 26.17
CA ALA A 420 4.02 23.20 26.18
C ALA A 420 4.18 23.76 24.75
N SER A 421 5.15 23.28 23.96
CA SER A 421 5.33 23.72 22.57
C SER A 421 4.11 23.40 21.67
N ARG A 422 3.25 22.47 22.07
CA ARG A 422 1.99 22.14 21.38
C ARG A 422 0.77 22.89 21.93
N GLY A 423 0.98 23.89 22.76
CA GLY A 423 -0.09 24.77 23.29
C GLY A 423 -0.82 24.20 24.51
N ILE A 424 -0.30 23.15 25.16
CA ILE A 424 -0.84 22.71 26.46
C ILE A 424 -0.27 23.64 27.53
N ASN A 425 -1.16 24.28 28.28
CA ASN A 425 -0.77 25.14 29.42
C ASN A 425 -0.29 24.26 30.59
N ILE A 426 1.01 23.93 30.60
CA ILE A 426 1.67 23.13 31.62
C ILE A 426 3.04 23.73 31.95
N PRO A 427 3.46 23.77 33.24
CA PRO A 427 4.80 24.17 33.60
C PRO A 427 5.86 23.30 32.94
N THR A 428 6.95 23.91 32.44
CA THR A 428 8.01 23.19 31.69
C THR A 428 9.05 22.54 32.61
N PHE A 429 9.12 22.87 33.88
CA PHE A 429 10.13 22.34 34.81
C PHE A 429 10.07 20.79 34.94
N CYS A 430 11.22 20.19 35.18
CA CYS A 430 11.30 18.75 35.39
C CYS A 430 10.56 18.33 36.68
N PRO A 431 9.62 17.37 36.65
CA PRO A 431 8.89 16.95 37.84
C PRO A 431 9.76 16.25 38.88
N ARG A 432 10.93 15.71 38.48
CA ARG A 432 11.83 14.96 39.38
C ARG A 432 12.87 15.82 40.07
N CYS A 433 13.54 16.71 39.34
CA CYS A 433 14.65 17.51 39.85
C CYS A 433 14.37 19.03 39.86
N LEU A 434 13.19 19.48 39.42
CA LEU A 434 12.75 20.86 39.33
C LEU A 434 13.60 21.75 38.39
N ALA A 435 14.48 21.20 37.56
CA ALA A 435 15.19 21.94 36.53
C ALA A 435 14.21 22.68 35.61
N PRO A 436 14.54 23.88 35.09
CA PRO A 436 13.58 24.77 34.40
C PRO A 436 12.91 24.20 33.18
N ASN A 437 13.53 23.21 32.50
CA ASN A 437 13.00 22.62 31.29
C ASN A 437 13.12 21.09 31.29
N GLU A 438 11.99 20.37 31.16
CA GLU A 438 11.98 18.94 30.94
C GLU A 438 12.04 18.66 29.46
N SER A 439 13.23 18.70 28.84
CA SER A 439 13.48 18.24 27.50
C SER A 439 13.55 16.70 27.44
N LEU A 440 13.51 16.11 26.23
CA LEU A 440 13.65 14.66 26.07
C LEU A 440 15.06 14.19 26.48
N SER A 441 16.12 14.95 26.14
CA SER A 441 17.49 14.66 26.58
C SER A 441 17.62 14.73 28.10
N HIS A 442 17.05 15.77 28.71
CA HIS A 442 17.04 15.91 30.16
C HIS A 442 16.37 14.69 30.83
N MET A 443 15.18 14.34 30.38
CA MET A 443 14.42 13.21 30.96
C MET A 443 15.14 11.86 30.83
N LEU A 444 15.80 11.61 29.70
CA LEU A 444 16.44 10.32 29.43
C LEU A 444 17.89 10.23 29.92
N ARG A 445 18.64 11.37 30.00
CA ARG A 445 20.08 11.36 30.23
C ARG A 445 20.53 12.37 31.28
N ASP A 446 20.15 13.65 31.13
CA ASP A 446 20.82 14.77 31.80
C ASP A 446 20.19 15.11 33.16
N CYS A 447 19.03 14.56 33.51
CA CYS A 447 18.44 14.68 34.84
C CYS A 447 19.32 13.98 35.87
N PRO A 448 19.57 14.58 37.09
CA PRO A 448 20.34 13.92 38.15
C PRO A 448 19.87 12.50 38.46
N ASP A 449 18.55 12.26 38.46
CA ASP A 449 17.95 10.95 38.67
C ASP A 449 18.27 9.97 37.49
N SER A 450 18.36 10.46 36.27
CA SER A 450 18.74 9.67 35.10
C SER A 450 20.25 9.46 35.06
N MET A 451 21.05 10.42 35.46
CA MET A 451 22.52 10.27 35.60
C MET A 451 22.88 9.21 36.65
N ALA A 452 22.24 9.26 37.83
CA ALA A 452 22.40 8.23 38.87
C ALA A 452 22.00 6.85 38.38
N PHE A 453 20.91 6.74 37.60
CA PHE A 453 20.52 5.48 36.97
C PHE A 453 21.59 4.93 36.01
N TRP A 454 22.12 5.76 35.10
CA TRP A 454 23.14 5.33 34.14
C TRP A 454 24.48 5.02 34.80
N SER A 455 24.89 5.73 35.85
CA SER A 455 26.12 5.46 36.61
C SER A 455 26.10 4.13 37.37
N SER A 456 24.92 3.58 37.65
CA SER A 456 24.76 2.30 38.30
C SER A 456 25.06 1.10 37.37
N PHE A 457 25.11 1.32 36.07
CA PHE A 457 25.58 0.29 35.13
C PHE A 457 27.10 0.35 35.01
N ARG A 458 27.78 -0.76 35.37
CA ARG A 458 29.22 -0.92 35.16
C ARG A 458 29.47 -1.10 33.67
N PHE A 459 29.84 -0.01 33.00
CA PHE A 459 30.07 -0.03 31.57
C PHE A 459 31.53 0.31 31.24
N PRO A 460 32.21 -0.44 30.35
CA PRO A 460 33.63 -0.22 30.04
C PRO A 460 33.91 1.14 29.34
N SER A 461 32.88 1.87 28.89
CA SER A 461 33.08 3.10 28.15
C SER A 461 31.88 4.08 28.21
N LEU A 462 31.38 4.39 29.41
CA LEU A 462 30.65 5.64 29.59
C LEU A 462 31.70 6.79 29.58
N GLY A 463 32.43 6.94 28.48
CA GLY A 463 33.38 8.02 28.30
C GLY A 463 32.69 9.36 28.30
N SER A 464 33.45 10.46 28.37
CA SER A 464 32.96 11.85 28.29
C SER A 464 31.96 12.08 27.16
N HIS A 465 32.03 11.30 26.11
CA HIS A 465 31.16 11.36 24.94
C HIS A 465 29.71 10.91 25.20
N PHE A 466 29.44 10.07 26.23
CA PHE A 466 28.08 9.61 26.55
C PHE A 466 27.15 10.79 26.95
N TYR A 467 27.68 11.76 27.69
CA TYR A 467 26.91 12.92 28.16
C TYR A 467 26.99 14.13 27.23
N SER A 468 27.98 14.21 26.31
CA SER A 468 28.20 15.36 25.43
C SER A 468 27.57 15.20 24.05
N ALA A 469 27.23 13.98 23.61
CA ALA A 469 26.64 13.71 22.29
C ALA A 469 25.26 14.35 22.13
N SER A 470 24.88 14.67 20.89
CA SER A 470 23.49 15.07 20.59
C SER A 470 22.52 13.95 20.99
N LEU A 471 21.25 14.27 21.28
CA LEU A 471 20.27 13.27 21.66
C LEU A 471 20.11 12.16 20.61
N PHE A 472 20.13 12.54 19.34
CA PHE A 472 20.02 11.59 18.24
C PHE A 472 21.23 10.65 18.19
N ASP A 473 22.45 11.21 18.20
CA ASP A 473 23.69 10.42 18.14
C ASP A 473 23.85 9.54 19.36
N TRP A 474 23.45 10.04 20.54
CA TRP A 474 23.44 9.27 21.78
C TRP A 474 22.52 8.04 21.70
N ILE A 475 21.27 8.22 21.27
CA ILE A 475 20.34 7.09 21.11
C ILE A 475 20.84 6.14 20.01
N HIS A 476 21.25 6.67 18.86
CA HIS A 476 21.70 5.87 17.74
C HIS A 476 22.90 5.01 18.09
N SER A 477 23.98 5.60 18.58
CA SER A 477 25.23 4.88 18.89
C SER A 477 25.00 3.77 19.95
N ASN A 478 24.20 4.03 20.98
CA ASN A 478 23.90 3.05 21.99
C ASN A 478 22.96 1.93 21.49
N CYS A 479 22.05 2.23 20.56
CA CYS A 479 21.14 1.24 19.98
C CYS A 479 21.80 0.34 18.92
N ILE A 480 22.91 0.76 18.31
CA ILE A 480 23.67 -0.06 17.34
C ILE A 480 24.90 -0.75 17.98
N ALA A 481 25.22 -0.43 19.22
CA ALA A 481 26.38 -1.00 19.91
C ALA A 481 26.29 -2.53 20.00
N THR A 482 27.35 -3.21 19.61
CA THR A 482 27.44 -4.68 19.61
C THR A 482 28.08 -5.24 20.88
N SER A 483 28.62 -4.38 21.76
CA SER A 483 29.23 -4.79 23.02
C SER A 483 28.23 -5.53 23.91
N THR A 484 28.75 -6.46 24.71
CA THR A 484 27.98 -7.24 25.69
C THR A 484 28.27 -6.75 27.11
N HIS A 485 27.26 -6.76 27.96
CA HIS A 485 27.36 -6.47 29.39
C HIS A 485 27.78 -7.73 30.19
N ASP A 486 28.15 -7.56 31.45
CA ASP A 486 28.57 -8.64 32.37
C ASP A 486 27.63 -9.87 32.46
N HIS A 487 26.34 -9.67 32.09
CA HIS A 487 25.34 -10.74 32.02
C HIS A 487 25.19 -11.38 30.64
N ASN A 488 26.14 -11.22 29.73
CA ASN A 488 26.09 -11.68 28.33
C ASN A 488 24.88 -11.13 27.52
N ILE A 489 24.32 -10.00 27.94
CA ILE A 489 23.20 -9.33 27.25
C ILE A 489 23.78 -8.21 26.36
N PRO A 490 23.37 -8.10 25.09
CA PRO A 490 23.79 -7.00 24.23
C PRO A 490 23.43 -5.64 24.84
N TRP A 491 24.37 -4.70 24.82
CA TRP A 491 24.14 -3.35 25.35
C TRP A 491 22.93 -2.68 24.72
N GLN A 492 22.75 -2.79 23.42
CA GLN A 492 21.57 -2.25 22.74
C GLN A 492 20.24 -2.67 23.39
N THR A 493 20.17 -3.91 23.91
CA THR A 493 18.99 -4.42 24.61
C THR A 493 18.86 -3.72 25.97
N LEU A 494 19.90 -3.75 26.78
CA LEU A 494 19.92 -3.09 28.11
C LEU A 494 19.62 -1.60 27.99
N PHE A 495 20.27 -0.88 27.07
CA PHE A 495 20.05 0.53 26.84
C PHE A 495 18.60 0.83 26.44
N SER A 496 18.03 0.06 25.53
CA SER A 496 16.65 0.25 25.09
C SER A 496 15.63 0.03 26.21
N PHE A 497 15.84 -0.99 27.05
CA PHE A 497 15.03 -1.20 28.26
C PHE A 497 15.29 -0.11 29.32
N GLY A 498 16.52 0.42 29.42
CA GLY A 498 16.90 1.51 30.30
C GLY A 498 16.13 2.81 30.00
N ILE A 499 16.17 3.28 28.75
CA ILE A 499 15.43 4.49 28.36
C ILE A 499 13.91 4.32 28.55
N TRP A 500 13.39 3.11 28.31
CA TRP A 500 11.97 2.82 28.55
C TRP A 500 11.65 2.83 30.04
N SER A 501 12.51 2.29 30.90
CA SER A 501 12.34 2.32 32.35
C SER A 501 12.34 3.74 32.91
N LEU A 502 13.27 4.60 32.46
CA LEU A 502 13.32 6.01 32.81
C LEU A 502 12.02 6.76 32.45
N TRP A 503 11.46 6.47 31.28
CA TRP A 503 10.16 7.00 30.85
C TRP A 503 9.02 6.52 31.74
N LEU A 504 8.99 5.24 32.09
CA LEU A 504 7.98 4.69 33.00
C LEU A 504 8.09 5.28 34.41
N ARG A 505 9.31 5.40 34.94
CA ARG A 505 9.58 5.98 36.26
C ARG A 505 9.14 7.45 36.29
N ARG A 506 9.46 8.23 35.26
CA ARG A 506 8.99 9.61 35.14
C ARG A 506 7.45 9.69 35.15
N ASN A 507 6.77 8.82 34.41
CA ASN A 507 5.30 8.79 34.39
C ASN A 507 4.71 8.32 35.71
N GLN A 508 5.32 7.37 36.38
CA GLN A 508 4.92 6.94 37.70
C GLN A 508 5.02 8.09 38.70
N PHE A 509 6.12 8.83 38.67
CA PHE A 509 6.32 10.02 39.52
C PHE A 509 5.25 11.10 39.31
N VAL A 510 4.85 11.33 38.04
CA VAL A 510 3.84 12.35 37.71
C VAL A 510 2.41 11.92 38.03
N PHE A 511 2.07 10.65 37.79
CA PHE A 511 0.69 10.17 37.84
C PHE A 511 0.37 9.29 39.04
N LYS A 512 1.38 8.78 39.76
CA LYS A 512 1.23 7.91 40.93
C LYS A 512 2.36 8.17 41.94
N PRO A 513 2.42 9.36 42.55
CA PRO A 513 3.55 9.74 43.42
C PRO A 513 3.70 8.83 44.66
N ASP A 514 2.59 8.27 45.14
CA ASP A 514 2.57 7.46 46.38
C ASP A 514 2.97 5.99 46.15
N SER A 515 3.36 5.59 44.93
CA SER A 515 3.72 4.21 44.65
C SER A 515 5.18 3.92 45.04
N CYS A 516 5.42 2.75 45.66
CA CYS A 516 6.76 2.29 46.01
C CYS A 516 7.59 2.03 44.73
N PHE A 517 8.81 2.55 44.70
CA PHE A 517 9.74 2.37 43.59
C PHE A 517 10.63 1.17 43.84
N LEU A 518 10.52 0.17 43.01
CA LEU A 518 11.52 -0.90 42.91
C LEU A 518 12.82 -0.37 42.29
N ASP A 519 13.94 -0.96 42.59
CA ASP A 519 15.23 -0.57 41.99
C ASP A 519 15.13 -0.66 40.47
N PRO A 520 15.25 0.46 39.75
CA PRO A 520 15.06 0.50 38.31
C PRO A 520 16.15 -0.26 37.55
N VAL A 521 17.37 -0.40 38.12
CA VAL A 521 18.51 -1.09 37.49
C VAL A 521 18.27 -2.60 37.51
N VAL A 522 17.88 -3.14 38.66
CA VAL A 522 17.57 -4.57 38.82
C VAL A 522 16.41 -4.97 37.88
N ASN A 523 15.37 -4.16 37.82
CA ASN A 523 14.24 -4.39 36.92
C ASN A 523 14.64 -4.40 35.44
N VAL A 524 15.48 -3.45 35.01
CA VAL A 524 15.95 -3.39 33.61
C VAL A 524 16.76 -4.62 33.27
N ILE A 525 17.68 -5.01 34.12
CA ILE A 525 18.52 -6.23 33.91
C ILE A 525 17.60 -7.47 33.81
N SER A 526 16.67 -7.62 34.76
CA SER A 526 15.74 -8.75 34.78
C SER A 526 14.90 -8.84 33.50
N TYR A 527 14.20 -7.76 33.10
CA TYR A 527 13.37 -7.77 31.90
C TYR A 527 14.18 -7.89 30.61
N ALA A 528 15.36 -7.30 30.51
CA ALA A 528 16.23 -7.44 29.36
C ALA A 528 16.76 -8.87 29.22
N THR A 529 17.10 -9.53 30.34
CA THR A 529 17.53 -10.94 30.40
C THR A 529 16.40 -11.86 29.93
N GLU A 530 15.22 -11.72 30.51
CA GLU A 530 14.05 -12.51 30.15
C GLU A 530 13.74 -12.37 28.64
N PHE A 531 13.69 -11.14 28.14
CA PHE A 531 13.43 -10.86 26.72
C PHE A 531 14.49 -11.49 25.81
N TYR A 532 15.78 -11.38 26.16
CA TYR A 532 16.89 -11.89 25.35
C TYR A 532 16.87 -13.43 25.26
N HIS A 533 16.59 -14.10 26.36
CA HIS A 533 16.49 -15.57 26.43
C HIS A 533 15.23 -16.07 25.67
N LEU A 534 14.10 -15.38 25.75
CA LEU A 534 12.90 -15.75 25.03
C LEU A 534 13.11 -15.68 23.50
N ILE A 535 13.78 -14.65 22.99
CA ILE A 535 14.09 -14.52 21.55
C ILE A 535 15.10 -15.60 21.11
N GLY A 536 16.14 -15.88 21.90
CA GLY A 536 17.11 -16.93 21.60
C GLY A 536 16.47 -18.31 21.45
N ASN A 537 15.47 -18.61 22.27
CA ASN A 537 14.72 -19.87 22.18
C ASN A 537 13.77 -19.89 20.95
N CYS A 538 13.11 -18.79 20.61
CA CYS A 538 12.27 -18.70 19.41
C CYS A 538 13.06 -18.87 18.10
N SER A 539 14.29 -18.38 18.01
CA SER A 539 15.13 -18.56 16.82
C SER A 539 15.59 -20.03 16.66
N LYS A 540 15.86 -20.75 17.77
CA LYS A 540 16.17 -22.18 17.73
C LYS A 540 14.98 -23.05 17.31
N VAL A 541 13.77 -22.67 17.65
CA VAL A 541 12.54 -23.37 17.21
C VAL A 541 12.30 -23.14 15.71
N LYS A 542 12.48 -21.92 15.19
CA LYS A 542 12.35 -21.64 13.75
C LYS A 542 13.37 -22.40 12.90
N SER A 543 14.63 -22.53 13.36
CA SER A 543 15.64 -23.30 12.65
C SER A 543 15.35 -24.82 12.64
N ARG A 544 14.65 -25.34 13.65
CA ARG A 544 14.20 -26.75 13.68
C ARG A 544 12.99 -27.00 12.75
N ILE A 545 12.11 -26.02 12.55
CA ILE A 545 10.95 -26.17 11.65
C ILE A 545 11.36 -26.05 10.16
N SER A 546 12.39 -25.24 9.84
CA SER A 546 12.90 -25.12 8.47
C SER A 546 13.72 -26.34 7.99
N THR A 547 14.03 -27.29 8.88
CA THR A 547 14.71 -28.56 8.54
C THR A 547 13.72 -29.73 8.35
N PHE A 548 12.41 -29.47 8.46
CA PHE A 548 11.35 -30.49 8.32
C PHE A 548 10.29 -30.15 7.26
N ILE A 549 10.56 -29.22 6.33
CA ILE A 549 9.72 -28.95 5.15
C ILE A 549 10.52 -29.16 3.88
#